data_b85864ae61c510f910040f5481784d62
#
_entry.id   b85864ae61c510f910040f5481784d62
#
_cell.length_a   1.000
_cell.length_b   1.000
_cell.length_c   1.000
_cell.angle_alpha   90.00
_cell.angle_beta   90.00
_cell.angle_gamma   90.00
#
_symmetry.space_group_name_H-M   'P 1'
#
loop_
_entity.id
_entity.type
_entity.pdbx_description
1 polymer ?
#
loop_
_entity_poly.entity_id
_entity_poly.type
_entity_poly.pdbx_seq_one_letter_code
_entity_poly.pdbx_strand_id
1 'polypeptide(L)'
;MRIRSLLCTVVLLLACAAGPALARDELVTTARSASGETIPYILTSKPGTPTYAVILMPGGPGRVNPRMEGTKLVFSGGGNFLIRSRELFADGRFVAISTDATSTPDRILTIARDLESRYGKVAIYVIGTSRSTEATMALAKPLDGMVAGFVHTSSMNGIAGFDPRGLKSRHLIVLHGRDACRVTSPSAGAASHSKYGTELIEMSGGTSTGDDCEAYAHHGYNGIEQATVDRIKAWIAKP
;
A
#
# COMPACT_ATOMS: atom_id res chain seq x y z
N MET A 1 59.87 -3.14 59.97
CA MET A 1 59.69 -3.24 58.53
C MET A 1 58.24 -3.66 58.29
N ARG A 2 57.35 -2.72 57.96
CA ARG A 2 55.89 -2.98 57.77
C ARG A 2 55.57 -2.96 56.30
N ILE A 3 55.19 -4.10 55.76
CA ILE A 3 54.79 -4.31 54.38
C ILE A 3 53.30 -3.92 54.30
N ARG A 4 52.96 -2.89 53.50
CA ARG A 4 51.59 -2.50 53.19
C ARG A 4 51.16 -3.22 51.89
N SER A 5 50.22 -4.16 52.02
CA SER A 5 49.56 -4.77 50.87
C SER A 5 48.57 -3.79 50.28
N LEU A 6 48.75 -3.48 48.98
CA LEU A 6 47.81 -2.74 48.16
C LEU A 6 46.80 -3.76 47.57
N LEU A 7 45.53 -3.73 47.97
CA LEU A 7 44.45 -4.41 47.29
C LEU A 7 44.02 -3.56 46.07
N CYS A 8 44.27 -4.07 44.89
CA CYS A 8 43.74 -3.52 43.64
C CYS A 8 42.33 -4.08 43.43
N THR A 9 41.29 -3.28 43.61
CA THR A 9 39.90 -3.63 43.31
C THR A 9 39.67 -3.43 41.81
N VAL A 10 39.54 -4.51 41.05
CA VAL A 10 39.15 -4.47 39.63
C VAL A 10 37.63 -4.34 39.54
N VAL A 11 37.16 -3.18 39.15
CA VAL A 11 35.73 -2.95 38.82
C VAL A 11 35.49 -3.42 37.41
N LEU A 12 34.80 -4.56 37.26
CA LEU A 12 34.33 -5.08 35.99
C LEU A 12 33.10 -4.29 35.56
N LEU A 13 33.23 -3.37 34.61
CA LEU A 13 32.13 -2.70 33.93
C LEU A 13 31.48 -3.70 32.96
N LEU A 14 30.34 -4.29 33.35
CA LEU A 14 29.45 -4.99 32.39
C LEU A 14 28.83 -3.95 31.47
N ALA A 15 29.38 -3.81 30.28
CA ALA A 15 28.69 -3.12 29.16
C ALA A 15 27.55 -4.00 28.70
N CYS A 16 26.30 -3.68 29.08
CA CYS A 16 25.11 -4.23 28.46
C CYS A 16 25.10 -3.76 26.99
N ALA A 17 25.55 -4.62 26.09
CA ALA A 17 25.32 -4.45 24.67
C ALA A 17 23.80 -4.60 24.43
N ALA A 18 23.08 -3.48 24.33
CA ALA A 18 21.74 -3.48 23.77
C ALA A 18 21.88 -4.00 22.33
N GLY A 19 21.48 -5.25 22.11
CA GLY A 19 21.38 -5.81 20.75
C GLY A 19 20.46 -4.91 19.92
N PRO A 20 20.68 -4.83 18.57
CA PRO A 20 19.80 -4.08 17.70
C PRO A 20 18.39 -4.62 17.90
N ALA A 21 17.47 -3.77 18.39
CA ALA A 21 16.06 -4.07 18.35
C ALA A 21 15.74 -4.39 16.89
N LEU A 22 15.31 -5.63 16.58
CA LEU A 22 14.81 -6.00 15.28
C LEU A 22 13.73 -4.98 14.94
N ALA A 23 14.05 -4.05 14.03
CA ALA A 23 13.08 -3.08 13.54
C ALA A 23 11.93 -3.91 12.95
N ARG A 24 10.73 -3.81 13.56
CA ARG A 24 9.56 -4.48 13.01
C ARG A 24 9.31 -3.89 11.64
N ASP A 25 9.31 -4.73 10.62
CA ASP A 25 8.98 -4.34 9.25
C ASP A 25 7.54 -3.83 9.12
N GLU A 26 6.69 -4.11 10.13
CA GLU A 26 5.29 -3.71 10.18
C GLU A 26 4.88 -3.17 11.56
N LEU A 27 4.13 -2.08 11.56
CA LEU A 27 3.53 -1.52 12.75
C LEU A 27 2.15 -0.92 12.45
N VAL A 28 1.26 -0.93 13.45
CA VAL A 28 0.06 -0.09 13.40
C VAL A 28 0.43 1.29 13.92
N THR A 29 0.11 2.29 13.13
CA THR A 29 0.26 3.69 13.50
C THR A 29 -1.00 4.46 13.17
N THR A 30 -1.05 5.74 13.52
CA THR A 30 -2.25 6.56 13.39
C THR A 30 -1.90 7.93 12.87
N ALA A 31 -2.46 8.31 11.73
CA ALA A 31 -2.46 9.70 11.30
C ALA A 31 -3.57 10.46 12.03
N ARG A 32 -3.35 11.75 12.30
CA ARG A 32 -4.31 12.61 13.00
C ARG A 32 -4.67 13.80 12.13
N SER A 33 -5.97 13.96 11.86
CA SER A 33 -6.48 15.11 11.11
C SER A 33 -6.46 16.39 11.94
N ALA A 34 -6.60 17.52 11.29
CA ALA A 34 -6.73 18.82 11.97
C ALA A 34 -7.98 18.91 12.86
N SER A 35 -9.04 18.16 12.53
CA SER A 35 -10.25 18.04 13.36
C SER A 35 -10.10 17.08 14.55
N GLY A 36 -8.94 16.40 14.68
CA GLY A 36 -8.68 15.44 15.74
C GLY A 36 -9.10 14.00 15.42
N GLU A 37 -9.67 13.74 14.23
CA GLU A 37 -9.96 12.38 13.79
C GLU A 37 -8.67 11.57 13.70
N THR A 38 -8.73 10.33 14.16
CA THR A 38 -7.61 9.38 14.11
C THR A 38 -7.84 8.35 13.02
N ILE A 39 -6.84 8.16 12.16
CA ILE A 39 -6.89 7.23 11.02
C ILE A 39 -5.82 6.17 11.24
N PRO A 40 -6.18 4.98 11.76
CA PRO A 40 -5.25 3.89 11.94
C PRO A 40 -4.87 3.28 10.59
N TYR A 41 -3.61 2.87 10.44
CA TYR A 41 -3.12 2.15 9.28
C TYR A 41 -1.95 1.22 9.62
N ILE A 42 -1.71 0.20 8.79
CA ILE A 42 -0.50 -0.61 8.86
C ILE A 42 0.57 0.11 8.05
N LEU A 43 1.69 0.41 8.68
CA LEU A 43 2.90 0.89 8.00
C LEU A 43 3.81 -0.31 7.81
N THR A 44 4.11 -0.64 6.55
CA THR A 44 5.05 -1.69 6.15
C THR A 44 6.25 -1.04 5.49
N SER A 45 7.45 -1.21 6.06
CA SER A 45 8.68 -0.57 5.59
C SER A 45 9.87 -1.52 5.67
N LYS A 46 10.88 -1.24 4.86
CA LYS A 46 12.18 -1.91 4.89
C LYS A 46 13.28 -0.86 5.08
N PRO A 47 14.48 -1.24 5.54
CA PRO A 47 15.59 -0.30 5.67
C PRO A 47 15.89 0.42 4.34
N GLY A 48 16.04 1.75 4.40
CA GLY A 48 16.31 2.60 3.25
C GLY A 48 15.74 4.01 3.41
N THR A 49 15.79 4.78 2.34
CA THR A 49 15.20 6.13 2.25
C THR A 49 14.05 6.10 1.24
N PRO A 50 12.79 5.97 1.69
CA PRO A 50 11.66 5.93 0.78
C PRO A 50 11.56 7.20 -0.07
N THR A 51 11.32 7.04 -1.36
CA THR A 51 10.98 8.10 -2.32
C THR A 51 9.53 7.98 -2.77
N TYR A 52 8.92 6.83 -2.54
CA TYR A 52 7.55 6.52 -2.92
C TYR A 52 6.77 5.96 -1.72
N ALA A 53 5.53 6.39 -1.59
CA ALA A 53 4.58 5.83 -0.64
C ALA A 53 3.35 5.32 -1.39
N VAL A 54 2.93 4.09 -1.12
CA VAL A 54 1.73 3.49 -1.72
C VAL A 54 0.67 3.28 -0.65
N ILE A 55 -0.48 3.93 -0.81
CA ILE A 55 -1.64 3.77 0.07
C ILE A 55 -2.54 2.70 -0.55
N LEU A 56 -2.64 1.56 0.12
CA LEU A 56 -3.32 0.35 -0.33
C LEU A 56 -4.72 0.27 0.27
N MET A 57 -5.74 0.28 -0.56
CA MET A 57 -7.15 0.19 -0.18
C MET A 57 -7.77 -1.14 -0.66
N PRO A 58 -8.23 -2.02 0.25
CA PRO A 58 -8.77 -3.31 -0.14
C PRO A 58 -10.13 -3.19 -0.83
N GLY A 59 -10.46 -4.17 -1.66
CA GLY A 59 -11.80 -4.38 -2.20
C GLY A 59 -12.78 -4.98 -1.19
N GLY A 60 -13.89 -5.53 -1.69
CA GLY A 60 -14.93 -6.12 -0.88
C GLY A 60 -15.55 -5.13 0.11
N PRO A 61 -15.57 -5.42 1.42
CA PRO A 61 -16.06 -4.50 2.45
C PRO A 61 -15.20 -3.25 2.64
N GLY A 62 -13.99 -3.21 2.06
CA GLY A 62 -13.08 -2.07 2.16
C GLY A 62 -12.44 -1.88 3.53
N ARG A 63 -12.41 -2.90 4.38
CA ARG A 63 -11.94 -2.78 5.77
C ARG A 63 -10.61 -3.49 5.99
N VAL A 64 -9.69 -2.77 6.63
CA VAL A 64 -8.44 -3.30 7.21
C VAL A 64 -8.57 -3.31 8.74
N ASN A 65 -9.14 -2.27 9.30
CA ASN A 65 -9.37 -2.13 10.75
C ASN A 65 -8.16 -2.59 11.59
N PRO A 66 -6.97 -2.01 11.38
CA PRO A 66 -5.73 -2.50 11.95
C PRO A 66 -5.61 -2.14 13.43
N ARG A 67 -5.13 -3.07 14.23
CA ARG A 67 -4.85 -2.84 15.65
C ARG A 67 -3.76 -3.76 16.16
N MET A 68 -3.14 -3.38 17.28
CA MET A 68 -2.23 -4.25 18.02
C MET A 68 -2.98 -4.92 19.17
N GLU A 69 -2.85 -6.23 19.28
CA GLU A 69 -3.26 -7.02 20.44
C GLU A 69 -1.99 -7.54 21.12
N GLY A 70 -1.54 -6.83 22.14
CA GLY A 70 -0.19 -7.04 22.71
C GLY A 70 0.88 -6.79 21.64
N THR A 71 1.65 -7.81 21.30
CA THR A 71 2.69 -7.73 20.26
C THR A 71 2.22 -8.18 18.87
N LYS A 72 0.97 -8.66 18.75
CA LYS A 72 0.42 -9.22 17.52
C LYS A 72 -0.30 -8.14 16.73
N LEU A 73 0.03 -8.05 15.43
CA LEU A 73 -0.75 -7.27 14.47
C LEU A 73 -2.03 -8.04 14.12
N VAL A 74 -3.17 -7.39 14.28
CA VAL A 74 -4.49 -7.93 13.93
C VAL A 74 -5.18 -6.99 12.94
N PHE A 75 -5.70 -7.53 11.87
CA PHE A 75 -6.38 -6.76 10.83
C PHE A 75 -7.35 -7.64 10.02
N SER A 76 -8.25 -6.99 9.28
CA SER A 76 -9.19 -7.63 8.37
C SER A 76 -8.66 -7.60 6.93
N GLY A 77 -9.29 -8.39 6.05
CA GLY A 77 -9.01 -8.36 4.62
C GLY A 77 -7.66 -8.96 4.22
N GLY A 78 -7.01 -9.75 5.08
CA GLY A 78 -5.69 -10.34 4.83
C GLY A 78 -5.58 -11.21 3.57
N GLY A 79 -6.69 -11.75 3.05
CA GLY A 79 -6.73 -12.45 1.77
C GLY A 79 -6.79 -11.51 0.55
N ASN A 80 -7.16 -10.24 0.71
CA ASN A 80 -7.23 -9.29 -0.40
C ASN A 80 -5.85 -9.10 -1.06
N PHE A 81 -5.81 -8.99 -2.39
CA PHE A 81 -4.55 -8.86 -3.15
C PHE A 81 -3.61 -7.78 -2.59
N LEU A 82 -4.10 -6.55 -2.42
CA LEU A 82 -3.25 -5.45 -1.95
C LEU A 82 -2.76 -5.67 -0.52
N ILE A 83 -3.61 -6.22 0.34
CA ILE A 83 -3.28 -6.38 1.75
C ILE A 83 -2.30 -7.54 1.98
N ARG A 84 -2.47 -8.68 1.29
CA ARG A 84 -1.51 -9.80 1.38
C ARG A 84 -0.19 -9.50 0.69
N SER A 85 -0.20 -8.58 -0.29
CA SER A 85 1.00 -8.17 -1.04
C SER A 85 1.72 -6.95 -0.47
N ARG A 86 1.29 -6.39 0.66
CA ARG A 86 1.85 -5.14 1.21
C ARG A 86 3.36 -5.21 1.45
N GLU A 87 3.87 -6.38 1.88
CA GLU A 87 5.29 -6.60 2.09
C GLU A 87 6.09 -6.60 0.78
N LEU A 88 5.48 -7.03 -0.34
CA LEU A 88 6.09 -7.01 -1.66
C LEU A 88 6.24 -5.57 -2.20
N PHE A 89 5.33 -4.68 -1.80
CA PHE A 89 5.47 -3.26 -2.12
C PHE A 89 6.61 -2.59 -1.37
N ALA A 90 6.87 -2.98 -0.11
CA ALA A 90 7.87 -2.36 0.73
C ALA A 90 9.30 -2.78 0.35
N ASP A 91 10.15 -1.79 0.12
CA ASP A 91 11.60 -1.96 -0.06
C ASP A 91 12.35 -0.69 0.37
N GLY A 92 13.65 -0.57 0.08
CA GLY A 92 14.44 0.62 0.45
C GLY A 92 13.97 1.93 -0.18
N ARG A 93 13.13 1.89 -1.23
CA ARG A 93 12.59 3.06 -1.94
C ARG A 93 11.09 3.23 -1.77
N PHE A 94 10.37 2.19 -1.39
CA PHE A 94 8.92 2.16 -1.27
C PHE A 94 8.50 1.85 0.16
N VAL A 95 7.54 2.61 0.67
CA VAL A 95 6.81 2.31 1.90
C VAL A 95 5.35 2.02 1.56
N ALA A 96 4.76 0.99 2.18
CA ALA A 96 3.37 0.60 1.94
C ALA A 96 2.50 0.89 3.16
N ILE A 97 1.32 1.43 2.89
CA ILE A 97 0.33 1.84 3.88
C ILE A 97 -0.97 1.09 3.59
N SER A 98 -1.39 0.20 4.49
CA SER A 98 -2.69 -0.47 4.35
C SER A 98 -3.71 0.18 5.26
N THR A 99 -4.79 0.69 4.67
CA THR A 99 -5.86 1.40 5.39
C THR A 99 -7.24 1.04 4.84
N ASP A 100 -8.29 1.38 5.58
CA ASP A 100 -9.66 1.21 5.10
C ASP A 100 -9.89 2.01 3.82
N ALA A 101 -10.65 1.44 2.90
CA ALA A 101 -11.04 2.13 1.67
C ALA A 101 -11.87 3.37 2.00
N THR A 102 -11.58 4.45 1.31
CA THR A 102 -12.26 5.74 1.49
C THR A 102 -12.32 6.52 0.21
N SER A 103 -13.42 7.24 -0.01
CA SER A 103 -13.57 8.28 -1.03
C SER A 103 -13.45 9.70 -0.44
N THR A 104 -13.05 9.82 0.82
CA THR A 104 -12.89 11.10 1.51
C THR A 104 -11.48 11.64 1.31
N PRO A 105 -11.28 12.73 0.56
CA PRO A 105 -9.96 13.27 0.26
C PRO A 105 -9.12 13.60 1.50
N ASP A 106 -9.76 14.17 2.55
CA ASP A 106 -9.06 14.59 3.77
C ASP A 106 -8.42 13.41 4.51
N ARG A 107 -9.01 12.21 4.46
CA ARG A 107 -8.40 11.00 5.05
C ARG A 107 -7.10 10.62 4.34
N ILE A 108 -7.07 10.70 3.01
CA ILE A 108 -5.84 10.43 2.23
C ILE A 108 -4.79 11.51 2.51
N LEU A 109 -5.18 12.79 2.50
CA LEU A 109 -4.26 13.90 2.78
C LEU A 109 -3.72 13.87 4.21
N THR A 110 -4.51 13.38 5.16
CA THR A 110 -4.06 13.22 6.55
C THR A 110 -2.97 12.14 6.65
N ILE A 111 -3.15 11.00 5.99
CA ILE A 111 -2.10 9.97 5.90
C ILE A 111 -0.88 10.52 5.15
N ALA A 112 -1.09 11.26 4.05
CA ALA A 112 -0.01 11.86 3.28
C ALA A 112 0.88 12.80 4.13
N ARG A 113 0.27 13.69 4.91
CA ARG A 113 0.98 14.59 5.84
C ARG A 113 1.77 13.82 6.91
N ASP A 114 1.21 12.75 7.45
CA ASP A 114 1.92 11.90 8.41
C ASP A 114 3.13 11.21 7.78
N LEU A 115 3.02 10.73 6.53
CA LEU A 115 4.13 10.15 5.79
C LEU A 115 5.22 11.18 5.46
N GLU A 116 4.85 12.38 5.07
CA GLU A 116 5.78 13.48 4.83
C GLU A 116 6.53 13.90 6.11
N SER A 117 5.85 13.86 7.26
CA SER A 117 6.49 14.10 8.56
C SER A 117 7.51 13.02 8.93
N ARG A 118 7.28 11.76 8.51
CA ARG A 118 8.18 10.61 8.82
C ARG A 118 9.38 10.51 7.87
N TYR A 119 9.14 10.75 6.60
CA TYR A 119 10.09 10.42 5.52
C TYR A 119 10.56 11.64 4.72
N GLY A 120 10.01 12.83 4.99
CA GLY A 120 10.20 13.99 4.14
C GLY A 120 9.37 13.89 2.86
N LYS A 121 9.81 14.52 1.80
CA LYS A 121 9.08 14.53 0.52
C LYS A 121 9.09 13.16 -0.15
N VAL A 122 7.93 12.51 -0.20
CA VAL A 122 7.69 11.25 -0.89
C VAL A 122 6.59 11.41 -1.94
N ALA A 123 6.72 10.73 -3.08
CA ALA A 123 5.67 10.69 -4.09
C ALA A 123 4.59 9.68 -3.67
N ILE A 124 3.37 10.16 -3.46
CA ILE A 124 2.27 9.35 -2.93
C ILE A 124 1.40 8.83 -4.06
N TYR A 125 1.18 7.51 -4.06
CA TYR A 125 0.25 6.84 -4.95
C TYR A 125 -0.85 6.15 -4.17
N VAL A 126 -2.10 6.30 -4.63
CA VAL A 126 -3.26 5.63 -4.02
C VAL A 126 -3.66 4.45 -4.90
N ILE A 127 -3.67 3.26 -4.32
CA ILE A 127 -3.93 2.01 -5.04
C ILE A 127 -5.21 1.38 -4.50
N GLY A 128 -6.20 1.19 -5.36
CA GLY A 128 -7.42 0.47 -5.04
C GLY A 128 -7.56 -0.82 -5.84
N THR A 129 -8.25 -1.80 -5.28
CA THR A 129 -8.58 -3.05 -5.98
C THR A 129 -10.07 -3.34 -5.91
N SER A 130 -10.64 -3.87 -7.00
CA SER A 130 -12.04 -4.26 -7.05
C SER A 130 -12.95 -3.08 -6.64
N ARG A 131 -13.83 -3.25 -5.66
CA ARG A 131 -14.75 -2.20 -5.18
C ARG A 131 -14.06 -0.89 -4.78
N SER A 132 -12.85 -0.93 -4.22
CA SER A 132 -12.16 0.30 -3.84
C SER A 132 -11.64 1.12 -5.03
N THR A 133 -11.73 0.60 -6.25
CA THR A 133 -11.46 1.40 -7.46
C THR A 133 -12.54 2.47 -7.70
N GLU A 134 -13.76 2.30 -7.21
CA GLU A 134 -14.77 3.36 -7.19
C GLU A 134 -14.29 4.55 -6.32
N ALA A 135 -13.67 4.25 -5.18
CA ALA A 135 -13.09 5.27 -4.32
C ALA A 135 -11.88 5.97 -4.99
N THR A 136 -10.97 5.23 -5.64
CA THR A 136 -9.82 5.85 -6.34
C THR A 136 -10.26 6.70 -7.52
N MET A 137 -11.30 6.32 -8.26
CA MET A 137 -11.89 7.16 -9.30
C MET A 137 -12.53 8.43 -8.72
N ALA A 138 -13.27 8.31 -7.62
CA ALA A 138 -13.89 9.46 -6.95
C ALA A 138 -12.86 10.44 -6.37
N LEU A 139 -11.71 9.94 -5.89
CA LEU A 139 -10.62 10.74 -5.34
C LEU A 139 -9.76 11.42 -6.42
N ALA A 140 -9.80 10.96 -7.67
CA ALA A 140 -8.91 11.41 -8.73
C ALA A 140 -8.93 12.94 -8.92
N LYS A 141 -10.11 13.52 -9.08
CA LYS A 141 -10.26 14.96 -9.27
C LYS A 141 -10.01 15.79 -8.00
N PRO A 142 -10.56 15.43 -6.81
CA PRO A 142 -10.30 16.18 -5.57
C PRO A 142 -8.83 16.18 -5.14
N LEU A 143 -8.06 15.14 -5.46
CA LEU A 143 -6.64 15.02 -5.09
C LEU A 143 -5.68 15.28 -6.25
N ASP A 144 -6.19 15.80 -7.38
CA ASP A 144 -5.35 16.04 -8.55
C ASP A 144 -4.19 16.99 -8.26
N GLY A 145 -2.98 16.53 -8.56
CA GLY A 145 -1.73 17.25 -8.28
C GLY A 145 -1.31 17.28 -6.80
N MET A 146 -2.15 16.76 -5.87
CA MET A 146 -1.81 16.61 -4.45
C MET A 146 -1.17 15.24 -4.16
N VAL A 147 -1.51 14.24 -4.98
CA VAL A 147 -0.85 12.93 -5.00
C VAL A 147 -0.23 12.71 -6.37
N ALA A 148 0.82 11.89 -6.44
CA ALA A 148 1.54 11.63 -7.68
C ALA A 148 0.70 10.79 -8.67
N GLY A 149 -0.18 9.93 -8.17
CA GLY A 149 -1.04 9.16 -9.04
C GLY A 149 -1.92 8.13 -8.33
N PHE A 150 -2.69 7.43 -9.17
CA PHE A 150 -3.64 6.41 -8.78
C PHE A 150 -3.41 5.13 -9.57
N VAL A 151 -3.59 3.98 -8.91
CA VAL A 151 -3.56 2.67 -9.55
C VAL A 151 -4.87 1.95 -9.28
N HIS A 152 -5.51 1.50 -10.36
CA HIS A 152 -6.81 0.83 -10.34
C HIS A 152 -6.62 -0.63 -10.73
N THR A 153 -6.58 -1.54 -9.73
CA THR A 153 -6.36 -2.97 -9.98
C THR A 153 -7.68 -3.74 -9.98
N SER A 154 -7.87 -4.67 -10.90
CA SER A 154 -9.14 -5.43 -11.08
C SER A 154 -10.35 -4.52 -10.93
N SER A 155 -10.41 -3.48 -11.76
CA SER A 155 -11.29 -2.34 -11.57
C SER A 155 -12.76 -2.69 -11.78
N MET A 156 -13.65 -2.11 -10.96
CA MET A 156 -15.08 -2.11 -11.22
C MET A 156 -15.37 -1.62 -12.65
N ASN A 157 -16.40 -2.17 -13.27
CA ASN A 157 -16.75 -1.88 -14.68
C ASN A 157 -16.96 -0.39 -14.99
N GLY A 158 -17.25 0.43 -13.98
CA GLY A 158 -17.32 1.90 -14.08
C GLY A 158 -16.05 2.55 -14.63
N ILE A 159 -14.90 1.86 -14.56
CA ILE A 159 -13.62 2.33 -15.09
C ILE A 159 -13.69 2.58 -16.61
N ALA A 160 -14.56 1.90 -17.35
CA ALA A 160 -14.77 2.12 -18.78
C ALA A 160 -15.17 3.57 -19.13
N GLY A 161 -15.80 4.27 -18.18
CA GLY A 161 -16.20 5.68 -18.33
C GLY A 161 -15.24 6.68 -17.66
N PHE A 162 -14.20 6.20 -17.00
CA PHE A 162 -13.24 7.07 -16.31
C PHE A 162 -12.27 7.71 -17.32
N ASP A 163 -12.31 9.03 -17.38
CA ASP A 163 -11.47 9.85 -18.26
C ASP A 163 -10.43 10.62 -17.44
N PRO A 164 -9.16 10.19 -17.42
CA PRO A 164 -8.10 10.89 -16.70
C PRO A 164 -7.47 12.06 -17.47
N ARG A 165 -7.90 12.32 -18.71
CA ARG A 165 -7.33 13.41 -19.51
C ARG A 165 -7.59 14.76 -18.87
N GLY A 166 -6.55 15.59 -18.78
CA GLY A 166 -6.61 16.87 -18.09
C GLY A 166 -6.31 16.79 -16.58
N LEU A 167 -6.13 15.60 -16.00
CA LEU A 167 -5.60 15.44 -14.66
C LEU A 167 -4.06 15.47 -14.69
N LYS A 168 -3.46 16.05 -13.65
CA LYS A 168 -2.01 16.13 -13.46
C LYS A 168 -1.45 14.85 -12.84
N SER A 169 -2.23 14.24 -11.96
CA SER A 169 -1.89 12.96 -11.32
C SER A 169 -1.91 11.83 -12.35
N ARG A 170 -0.92 10.93 -12.28
CA ARG A 170 -0.84 9.79 -13.20
C ARG A 170 -1.90 8.73 -12.87
N HIS A 171 -2.40 8.03 -13.89
CA HIS A 171 -3.40 6.99 -13.72
C HIS A 171 -3.01 5.71 -14.43
N LEU A 172 -3.01 4.58 -13.69
CA LEU A 172 -2.73 3.25 -14.21
C LEU A 172 -3.90 2.32 -13.95
N ILE A 173 -4.32 1.59 -14.96
CA ILE A 173 -5.19 0.43 -14.82
C ILE A 173 -4.32 -0.84 -14.85
N VAL A 174 -4.53 -1.74 -13.90
CA VAL A 174 -3.95 -3.08 -13.93
C VAL A 174 -5.09 -4.07 -13.96
N LEU A 175 -5.13 -4.91 -14.98
CA LEU A 175 -6.14 -5.95 -15.14
C LEU A 175 -5.49 -7.32 -15.31
N HIS A 176 -6.22 -8.37 -15.01
CA HIS A 176 -5.83 -9.74 -15.37
C HIS A 176 -6.67 -10.20 -16.54
N GLY A 177 -6.03 -10.60 -17.66
CA GLY A 177 -6.75 -10.93 -18.92
C GLY A 177 -7.80 -12.06 -18.78
N ARG A 178 -7.70 -12.87 -17.71
CA ARG A 178 -8.66 -13.95 -17.38
C ARG A 178 -9.49 -13.67 -16.13
N ASP A 179 -9.61 -12.40 -15.69
CA ASP A 179 -10.55 -12.05 -14.61
C ASP A 179 -11.99 -12.31 -15.10
N ALA A 180 -12.61 -13.34 -14.52
CA ALA A 180 -13.97 -13.75 -14.86
C ALA A 180 -15.04 -13.10 -13.96
N CYS A 181 -14.64 -12.24 -13.02
CA CYS A 181 -15.55 -11.51 -12.18
C CYS A 181 -16.37 -10.51 -13.02
N ARG A 182 -17.69 -10.75 -13.12
CA ARG A 182 -18.60 -9.99 -13.98
C ARG A 182 -18.68 -8.49 -13.67
N VAL A 183 -18.29 -8.05 -12.47
CA VAL A 183 -18.34 -6.64 -12.07
C VAL A 183 -16.99 -5.92 -12.25
N THR A 184 -15.94 -6.66 -12.66
CA THR A 184 -14.57 -6.16 -12.90
C THR A 184 -14.00 -6.69 -14.21
N SER A 185 -14.82 -6.75 -15.25
CA SER A 185 -14.43 -7.29 -16.55
C SER A 185 -13.16 -6.62 -17.10
N PRO A 186 -12.16 -7.39 -17.55
CA PRO A 186 -10.97 -6.84 -18.22
C PRO A 186 -11.29 -5.91 -19.37
N SER A 187 -12.39 -6.17 -20.09
CA SER A 187 -12.86 -5.33 -21.20
C SER A 187 -13.19 -3.89 -20.77
N ALA A 188 -13.61 -3.67 -19.53
CA ALA A 188 -13.89 -2.33 -19.02
C ALA A 188 -12.60 -1.49 -18.87
N GLY A 189 -11.51 -2.09 -18.37
CA GLY A 189 -10.20 -1.44 -18.31
C GLY A 189 -9.63 -1.18 -19.72
N ALA A 190 -9.75 -2.16 -20.62
CA ALA A 190 -9.34 -2.01 -22.01
C ALA A 190 -10.13 -0.91 -22.74
N ALA A 191 -11.42 -0.74 -22.44
CA ALA A 191 -12.25 0.33 -23.00
C ALA A 191 -11.78 1.72 -22.53
N SER A 192 -11.43 1.92 -21.26
CA SER A 192 -10.86 3.18 -20.78
C SER A 192 -9.52 3.48 -21.47
N HIS A 193 -8.65 2.49 -21.59
CA HIS A 193 -7.39 2.62 -22.31
C HIS A 193 -7.61 3.03 -23.77
N SER A 194 -8.47 2.32 -24.48
CA SER A 194 -8.75 2.59 -25.91
C SER A 194 -9.38 3.96 -26.13
N LYS A 195 -10.30 4.37 -25.25
CA LYS A 195 -11.08 5.60 -25.42
C LYS A 195 -10.36 6.85 -24.95
N TYR A 196 -9.64 6.74 -23.86
CA TYR A 196 -9.07 7.91 -23.15
C TYR A 196 -7.54 7.89 -23.06
N GLY A 197 -6.88 6.80 -23.49
CA GLY A 197 -5.44 6.65 -23.39
C GLY A 197 -4.94 6.37 -21.98
N THR A 198 -5.81 5.96 -21.05
CA THR A 198 -5.39 5.59 -19.68
C THR A 198 -4.30 4.53 -19.74
N GLU A 199 -3.21 4.70 -19.02
CA GLU A 199 -2.13 3.70 -19.01
C GLU A 199 -2.66 2.35 -18.52
N LEU A 200 -2.23 1.25 -19.16
CA LEU A 200 -2.74 -0.10 -18.93
C LEU A 200 -1.61 -1.10 -18.77
N ILE A 201 -1.73 -1.94 -17.77
CA ILE A 201 -0.93 -3.16 -17.61
C ILE A 201 -1.89 -4.35 -17.61
N GLU A 202 -1.73 -5.24 -18.57
CA GLU A 202 -2.40 -6.54 -18.56
C GLU A 202 -1.49 -7.60 -17.94
N MET A 203 -2.04 -8.34 -16.98
CA MET A 203 -1.41 -9.48 -16.32
C MET A 203 -1.97 -10.79 -16.83
N SER A 204 -1.14 -11.82 -16.85
CA SER A 204 -1.51 -13.17 -17.25
C SER A 204 -0.75 -14.19 -16.40
N GLY A 205 -1.21 -15.43 -16.40
CA GLY A 205 -0.63 -16.50 -15.58
C GLY A 205 -1.38 -16.69 -14.26
N GLY A 206 -0.70 -17.25 -13.27
CA GLY A 206 -1.30 -17.56 -11.98
C GLY A 206 -2.37 -18.65 -12.03
N THR A 207 -3.10 -18.78 -10.94
CA THR A 207 -4.14 -19.78 -10.75
C THR A 207 -5.44 -19.14 -10.25
N SER A 208 -6.57 -19.80 -10.48
CA SER A 208 -7.87 -19.35 -9.98
C SER A 208 -8.49 -20.45 -9.13
N THR A 209 -8.89 -20.11 -7.90
CA THR A 209 -9.59 -21.00 -6.98
C THR A 209 -10.76 -20.24 -6.31
N GLY A 210 -11.85 -20.93 -6.04
CA GLY A 210 -13.05 -20.33 -5.49
C GLY A 210 -13.87 -19.56 -6.55
N ASP A 211 -14.72 -18.66 -6.08
CA ASP A 211 -15.57 -17.85 -6.97
C ASP A 211 -14.75 -16.79 -7.72
N ASP A 212 -15.20 -16.45 -8.91
CA ASP A 212 -14.48 -15.57 -9.85
C ASP A 212 -14.12 -14.19 -9.28
N CYS A 213 -14.91 -13.66 -8.34
CA CYS A 213 -14.68 -12.36 -7.70
C CYS A 213 -13.88 -12.45 -6.39
N GLU A 214 -13.40 -13.65 -6.03
CA GLU A 214 -12.70 -13.85 -4.77
C GLU A 214 -11.18 -13.60 -4.89
N ALA A 215 -10.57 -13.42 -3.73
CA ALA A 215 -9.18 -12.99 -3.61
C ALA A 215 -8.16 -13.98 -4.21
N TYR A 216 -8.51 -15.28 -4.27
CA TYR A 216 -7.65 -16.34 -4.80
C TYR A 216 -8.03 -16.80 -6.21
N ALA A 217 -8.91 -16.05 -6.87
CA ALA A 217 -9.16 -16.16 -8.31
C ALA A 217 -8.15 -15.32 -9.13
N HIS A 218 -8.24 -15.37 -10.46
CA HIS A 218 -7.50 -14.44 -11.32
C HIS A 218 -7.81 -12.98 -11.01
N HIS A 219 -9.01 -12.69 -10.52
CA HIS A 219 -9.42 -11.40 -9.98
C HIS A 219 -8.45 -10.83 -8.93
N GLY A 220 -7.91 -11.68 -8.08
CA GLY A 220 -6.94 -11.30 -7.05
C GLY A 220 -5.48 -11.55 -7.43
N TYR A 221 -5.14 -11.80 -8.70
CA TYR A 221 -3.77 -12.06 -9.15
C TYR A 221 -3.09 -13.23 -8.45
N ASN A 222 -3.86 -14.26 -8.08
CA ASN A 222 -3.38 -15.38 -7.29
C ASN A 222 -2.24 -16.13 -8.00
N GLY A 223 -1.10 -16.27 -7.30
CA GLY A 223 0.12 -16.93 -7.80
C GLY A 223 1.00 -16.04 -8.71
N ILE A 224 0.62 -14.77 -8.93
CA ILE A 224 1.43 -13.79 -9.68
C ILE A 224 1.55 -12.45 -8.94
N GLU A 225 1.35 -12.45 -7.62
CA GLU A 225 1.39 -11.25 -6.79
C GLU A 225 2.70 -10.49 -6.95
N GLN A 226 3.84 -11.17 -6.86
CA GLN A 226 5.16 -10.54 -7.00
C GLN A 226 5.29 -9.86 -8.37
N ALA A 227 5.01 -10.57 -9.45
CA ALA A 227 5.11 -10.02 -10.79
C ALA A 227 4.18 -8.81 -11.01
N THR A 228 2.97 -8.84 -10.43
CA THR A 228 2.01 -7.74 -10.51
C THR A 228 2.53 -6.52 -9.75
N VAL A 229 3.01 -6.71 -8.51
CA VAL A 229 3.58 -5.63 -7.70
C VAL A 229 4.81 -5.03 -8.37
N ASP A 230 5.71 -5.86 -8.91
CA ASP A 230 6.92 -5.38 -9.58
C ASP A 230 6.59 -4.49 -10.79
N ARG A 231 5.58 -4.84 -11.58
CA ARG A 231 5.13 -4.01 -12.71
C ARG A 231 4.51 -2.69 -12.25
N ILE A 232 3.73 -2.70 -11.16
CA ILE A 232 3.19 -1.47 -10.56
C ILE A 232 4.33 -0.58 -10.06
N LYS A 233 5.28 -1.12 -9.31
CA LYS A 233 6.45 -0.38 -8.80
C LYS A 233 7.30 0.18 -9.93
N ALA A 234 7.54 -0.60 -10.98
CA ALA A 234 8.27 -0.15 -12.16
C ALA A 234 7.55 1.03 -12.86
N TRP A 235 6.22 0.99 -12.97
CA TRP A 235 5.44 2.10 -13.51
C TRP A 235 5.52 3.35 -12.61
N ILE A 236 5.38 3.19 -11.28
CA ILE A 236 5.49 4.29 -10.31
C ILE A 236 6.87 4.96 -10.41
N ALA A 237 7.94 4.17 -10.49
CA ALA A 237 9.32 4.66 -10.49
C ALA A 237 9.78 5.23 -11.85
N LYS A 238 8.94 5.14 -12.87
CA LYS A 238 9.21 5.73 -14.19
C LYS A 238 9.05 7.25 -14.12
N PRO A 239 10.05 8.03 -14.56
CA PRO A 239 9.99 9.49 -14.58
C PRO A 239 8.90 10.02 -15.50
#